data_8d99d38a4a64fcba94a5c97c26ed38f1
#
_entry.id   8d99d38a4a64fcba94a5c97c26ed38f1
#
_cell.length_a   1.000
_cell.length_b   1.000
_cell.length_c   1.000
_cell.angle_alpha   90.00
_cell.angle_beta   90.00
_cell.angle_gamma   90.00
#
_symmetry.space_group_name_H-M   'P 1'
#
loop_
_entity.id
_entity.type
_entity.pdbx_description
1 polymer ?
#
loop_
_entity_poly.entity_id
_entity_poly.type
_entity_poly.pdbx_seq_one_letter_code
_entity_poly.pdbx_strand_id
1 'polypeptide(L)'
;MLADVDSSIRAWLAAELSPGTEIGFDPPGLLTAIQRRPRRAAIVNLFLFAISENLDGMPAGPLRLRNADGRVTATLAPARSYHLSYLVTAWAADVTEEHELLGAVIGAHAERDVLDADHLRGSLRALDPLPMRLGWSPAAGRQEMWGALGLPMRTAVELTVTAPALPSRLKAVAPPVEAIELDVHDTGRGAPVTDPDDAPRRRWERTTITEH
;
A
#
# COMPACT_ATOMS: atom_id res chain seq x y z
N MET A 1 -6.04 -7.37 -0.47
CA MET A 1 -4.75 -6.91 0.07
C MET A 1 -4.64 -7.16 1.57
N LEU A 2 -5.42 -6.52 2.49
CA LEU A 2 -5.23 -6.70 3.94
C LEU A 2 -5.30 -8.18 4.36
N ALA A 3 -6.38 -8.88 4.00
CA ALA A 3 -6.52 -10.30 4.30
C ALA A 3 -5.41 -11.18 3.67
N ASP A 4 -4.84 -10.75 2.55
CA ASP A 4 -3.71 -11.45 1.93
C ASP A 4 -2.41 -11.24 2.74
N VAL A 5 -2.21 -10.02 3.31
CA VAL A 5 -1.10 -9.75 4.22
C VAL A 5 -1.25 -10.59 5.49
N ASP A 6 -2.43 -10.62 6.12
CA ASP A 6 -2.68 -11.47 7.30
C ASP A 6 -2.39 -12.94 7.00
N SER A 7 -2.86 -13.44 5.85
CA SER A 7 -2.60 -14.81 5.41
C SER A 7 -1.12 -15.09 5.16
N SER A 8 -0.39 -14.10 4.67
CA SER A 8 1.05 -14.19 4.41
C SER A 8 1.86 -14.19 5.70
N ILE A 9 1.53 -13.30 6.64
CA ILE A 9 2.14 -13.29 7.99
C ILE A 9 1.87 -14.62 8.71
N ARG A 10 0.63 -15.14 8.60
CA ARG A 10 0.29 -16.46 9.17
C ARG A 10 1.16 -17.56 8.59
N ALA A 11 1.39 -17.56 7.27
CA ALA A 11 2.24 -18.56 6.62
C ALA A 11 3.69 -18.45 7.06
N TRP A 12 4.21 -17.24 7.21
CA TRP A 12 5.55 -17.00 7.74
C TRP A 12 5.70 -17.50 9.16
N LEU A 13 4.85 -17.05 10.10
CA LEU A 13 4.93 -17.45 11.50
C LEU A 13 4.66 -18.96 11.73
N ALA A 14 3.81 -19.57 10.90
CA ALA A 14 3.58 -21.01 10.98
C ALA A 14 4.80 -21.86 10.60
N ALA A 15 5.74 -21.32 9.83
CA ALA A 15 7.01 -21.95 9.53
C ALA A 15 8.05 -21.79 10.65
N GLU A 16 7.97 -20.72 11.43
CA GLU A 16 8.97 -20.30 12.41
C GLU A 16 8.60 -20.70 13.86
N LEU A 17 7.30 -20.75 14.16
CA LEU A 17 6.84 -21.05 15.51
C LEU A 17 6.69 -22.56 15.75
N SER A 18 6.75 -22.96 17.02
CA SER A 18 6.57 -24.33 17.44
C SER A 18 5.23 -24.91 16.96
N PRO A 19 5.19 -26.20 16.51
CA PRO A 19 3.95 -26.84 16.11
C PRO A 19 2.88 -26.77 17.21
N GLY A 20 1.66 -26.39 16.83
CA GLY A 20 0.55 -26.24 17.75
C GLY A 20 0.34 -24.83 18.32
N THR A 21 1.24 -23.88 18.01
CA THR A 21 1.01 -22.46 18.30
C THR A 21 -0.06 -21.91 17.37
N GLU A 22 -1.12 -21.35 17.94
CA GLU A 22 -2.17 -20.68 17.17
C GLU A 22 -1.70 -19.26 16.76
N ILE A 23 -2.07 -18.83 15.55
CA ILE A 23 -1.78 -17.48 15.05
C ILE A 23 -3.11 -16.77 14.86
N GLY A 24 -3.36 -15.74 15.68
CA GLY A 24 -4.60 -14.96 15.70
C GLY A 24 -4.41 -13.55 15.13
N PHE A 25 -5.54 -12.92 14.76
CA PHE A 25 -5.59 -11.52 14.31
C PHE A 25 -6.73 -10.74 15.02
N ASP A 26 -7.25 -11.30 16.09
CA ASP A 26 -8.36 -10.73 16.83
C ASP A 26 -7.94 -9.54 17.69
N PRO A 27 -8.88 -8.63 18.03
CA PRO A 27 -8.62 -7.62 19.03
C PRO A 27 -8.21 -8.26 20.38
N PRO A 28 -7.18 -7.74 21.07
CA PRO A 28 -6.66 -8.35 22.30
C PRO A 28 -7.69 -8.55 23.41
N GLY A 29 -8.75 -7.72 23.43
CA GLY A 29 -9.84 -7.84 24.40
C GLY A 29 -10.62 -9.17 24.31
N LEU A 30 -10.76 -9.72 23.11
CA LEU A 30 -11.41 -11.01 22.90
C LEU A 30 -10.56 -12.17 23.47
N LEU A 31 -9.25 -12.05 23.38
CA LEU A 31 -8.31 -13.07 23.87
C LEU A 31 -8.34 -13.21 25.38
N THR A 32 -8.56 -12.13 26.10
CA THR A 32 -8.70 -12.15 27.56
C THR A 32 -9.85 -13.03 28.01
N ALA A 33 -10.97 -13.01 27.29
CA ALA A 33 -12.12 -13.88 27.58
C ALA A 33 -11.85 -15.36 27.21
N ILE A 34 -11.02 -15.56 26.21
CA ILE A 34 -10.67 -16.88 25.68
C ILE A 34 -9.68 -17.61 26.60
N GLN A 35 -8.67 -16.90 27.16
CA GLN A 35 -7.65 -17.45 28.03
C GLN A 35 -8.19 -17.95 29.39
N ARG A 36 -9.37 -17.53 29.78
CA ARG A 36 -10.02 -18.04 31.00
C ARG A 36 -10.51 -19.51 30.88
N ARG A 37 -10.32 -20.16 29.71
CA ARG A 37 -10.70 -21.55 29.49
C ARG A 37 -9.50 -22.48 29.74
N PRO A 38 -9.66 -23.55 30.53
CA PRO A 38 -8.58 -24.48 30.79
C PRO A 38 -8.13 -25.22 29.52
N ARG A 39 -6.81 -25.49 29.38
CA ARG A 39 -6.15 -26.21 28.28
C ARG A 39 -6.30 -25.57 26.90
N ARG A 40 -5.63 -24.44 26.70
CA ARG A 40 -5.54 -23.85 25.35
C ARG A 40 -4.14 -23.94 24.81
N ALA A 41 -4.09 -24.04 23.47
CA ALA A 41 -2.88 -23.82 22.72
C ALA A 41 -2.34 -22.40 22.99
N ALA A 42 -1.03 -22.27 23.00
CA ALA A 42 -0.39 -20.98 23.03
C ALA A 42 -0.73 -20.18 21.73
N ILE A 43 -0.92 -18.88 21.86
CA ILE A 43 -1.35 -18.01 20.75
C ILE A 43 -0.36 -16.88 20.57
N VAL A 44 0.12 -16.68 19.34
CA VAL A 44 0.72 -15.43 18.90
C VAL A 44 -0.34 -14.63 18.13
N ASN A 45 -0.69 -13.46 18.65
CA ASN A 45 -1.77 -12.65 18.09
C ASN A 45 -1.22 -11.33 17.53
N LEU A 46 -1.66 -11.00 16.32
CA LEU A 46 -1.26 -9.82 15.56
C LEU A 46 -2.47 -8.93 15.29
N PHE A 47 -2.76 -8.01 16.17
CA PHE A 47 -3.87 -7.08 16.00
C PHE A 47 -3.45 -5.89 15.11
N LEU A 48 -4.04 -5.76 13.91
CA LEU A 48 -3.84 -4.61 13.04
C LEU A 48 -4.50 -3.38 13.68
N PHE A 49 -3.70 -2.45 14.19
CA PHE A 49 -4.19 -1.28 14.91
C PHE A 49 -4.03 0.04 14.14
N ALA A 50 -3.13 0.08 13.14
CA ALA A 50 -2.92 1.28 12.33
C ALA A 50 -2.60 0.95 10.87
N ILE A 51 -3.06 1.81 9.99
CA ILE A 51 -2.76 1.81 8.57
C ILE A 51 -2.38 3.24 8.19
N SER A 52 -1.20 3.42 7.62
CA SER A 52 -0.75 4.72 7.11
C SER A 52 -0.20 4.60 5.69
N GLU A 53 -0.38 5.63 4.88
CA GLU A 53 0.20 5.65 3.55
C GLU A 53 1.72 5.84 3.63
N ASN A 54 2.47 5.01 2.89
CA ASN A 54 3.90 5.20 2.72
C ASN A 54 4.12 6.16 1.55
N LEU A 55 4.61 7.35 1.87
CA LEU A 55 4.88 8.39 0.88
C LEU A 55 6.27 8.26 0.25
N ASP A 56 7.14 7.45 0.84
CA ASP A 56 8.50 7.24 0.33
C ASP A 56 8.47 6.38 -0.94
N GLY A 57 9.12 6.86 -1.99
CA GLY A 57 9.24 6.11 -3.25
C GLY A 57 7.93 5.98 -4.05
N MET A 58 6.94 6.83 -3.80
CA MET A 58 5.71 6.82 -4.60
C MET A 58 6.01 7.13 -6.07
N PRO A 59 5.51 6.27 -7.01
CA PRO A 59 5.67 6.54 -8.44
C PRO A 59 5.04 7.88 -8.83
N ALA A 60 5.79 8.73 -9.52
CA ALA A 60 5.29 9.99 -10.02
C ALA A 60 4.44 9.75 -11.28
N GLY A 61 3.13 9.69 -11.11
CA GLY A 61 2.17 9.66 -12.20
C GLY A 61 1.69 8.26 -12.61
N PRO A 62 0.73 8.19 -13.55
CA PRO A 62 0.12 6.94 -13.97
C PRO A 62 1.05 6.09 -14.83
N LEU A 63 0.93 4.77 -14.66
CA LEU A 63 1.56 3.80 -15.56
C LEU A 63 0.85 3.85 -16.92
N ARG A 64 1.61 4.02 -18.00
CA ARG A 64 1.10 4.07 -19.38
C ARG A 64 1.25 2.70 -20.03
N LEU A 65 0.14 2.11 -20.41
CA LEU A 65 0.15 0.85 -21.15
C LEU A 65 0.20 1.16 -22.64
N ARG A 66 1.13 0.51 -23.35
CA ARG A 66 1.35 0.69 -24.78
C ARG A 66 0.98 -0.58 -25.53
N ASN A 67 0.45 -0.43 -26.74
CA ASN A 67 0.26 -1.53 -27.66
C ASN A 67 1.59 -1.92 -28.37
N ALA A 68 1.53 -2.90 -29.28
CA ALA A 68 2.68 -3.36 -30.05
C ALA A 68 3.35 -2.25 -30.89
N ASP A 69 2.57 -1.24 -31.30
CA ASP A 69 3.04 -0.10 -32.09
C ASP A 69 3.61 1.03 -31.22
N GLY A 70 3.71 0.82 -29.89
CA GLY A 70 4.22 1.81 -28.95
C GLY A 70 3.22 2.90 -28.52
N ARG A 71 1.99 2.89 -29.03
CA ARG A 71 0.93 3.84 -28.70
C ARG A 71 0.37 3.58 -27.30
N VAL A 72 0.13 4.64 -26.54
CA VAL A 72 -0.54 4.55 -25.22
C VAL A 72 -2.02 4.27 -25.45
N THR A 73 -2.49 3.10 -25.04
CA THR A 73 -3.91 2.68 -25.17
C THR A 73 -4.68 2.80 -23.87
N ALA A 74 -3.99 2.73 -22.73
CA ALA A 74 -4.62 2.88 -21.43
C ALA A 74 -3.62 3.43 -20.40
N THR A 75 -4.16 3.96 -19.33
CA THR A 75 -3.38 4.35 -18.15
C THR A 75 -3.91 3.62 -16.92
N LEU A 76 -2.99 3.28 -16.01
CA LEU A 76 -3.28 2.72 -14.71
C LEU A 76 -2.82 3.71 -13.65
N ALA A 77 -3.62 3.93 -12.61
CA ALA A 77 -3.19 4.77 -11.48
C ALA A 77 -1.89 4.20 -10.88
N PRO A 78 -1.02 5.03 -10.28
CA PRO A 78 0.17 4.51 -9.62
C PRO A 78 -0.22 3.60 -8.45
N ALA A 79 0.54 2.54 -8.22
CA ALA A 79 0.41 1.73 -7.02
C ALA A 79 0.69 2.61 -5.79
N ARG A 80 -0.15 2.46 -4.78
CA ARG A 80 0.08 3.10 -3.48
C ARG A 80 0.61 2.07 -2.51
N SER A 81 1.53 2.49 -1.66
CA SER A 81 2.11 1.64 -0.62
C SER A 81 1.59 2.06 0.75
N TYR A 82 1.37 1.09 1.63
CA TYR A 82 0.86 1.32 2.97
C TYR A 82 1.70 0.59 4.01
N HIS A 83 1.93 1.27 5.13
CA HIS A 83 2.44 0.64 6.35
C HIS A 83 1.27 0.09 7.15
N LEU A 84 1.31 -1.19 7.42
CA LEU A 84 0.33 -1.93 8.22
C LEU A 84 0.98 -2.26 9.55
N SER A 85 0.53 -1.59 10.63
CA SER A 85 1.11 -1.78 11.97
C SER A 85 0.27 -2.75 12.79
N TYR A 86 0.90 -3.85 13.18
CA TYR A 86 0.32 -4.91 14.00
C TYR A 86 0.89 -4.87 15.41
N LEU A 87 0.01 -4.93 16.40
CA LEU A 87 0.38 -5.22 17.78
C LEU A 87 0.53 -6.72 17.96
N VAL A 88 1.76 -7.18 18.13
CA VAL A 88 2.09 -8.60 18.35
C VAL A 88 2.13 -8.88 19.83
N THR A 89 1.31 -9.81 20.28
CA THR A 89 1.21 -10.26 21.67
C THR A 89 1.25 -11.78 21.72
N ALA A 90 1.84 -12.34 22.77
CA ALA A 90 1.77 -13.77 23.04
C ALA A 90 0.82 -14.04 24.22
N TRP A 91 0.17 -15.18 24.18
CA TRP A 91 -0.80 -15.64 25.15
C TRP A 91 -0.58 -17.13 25.42
N ALA A 92 -0.08 -17.47 26.60
CA ALA A 92 0.30 -18.81 26.97
C ALA A 92 -0.11 -19.13 28.43
N ALA A 93 0.30 -20.29 28.94
CA ALA A 93 -0.01 -20.71 30.27
C ALA A 93 0.70 -19.87 31.33
N ASP A 94 1.91 -19.43 31.06
CA ASP A 94 2.73 -18.59 31.93
C ASP A 94 3.53 -17.55 31.16
N VAL A 95 4.14 -16.60 31.87
CA VAL A 95 4.91 -15.49 31.32
C VAL A 95 6.18 -15.95 30.61
N THR A 96 6.80 -17.04 31.05
CA THR A 96 8.02 -17.56 30.42
C THR A 96 7.71 -18.04 29.01
N GLU A 97 6.65 -18.82 28.86
CA GLU A 97 6.19 -19.30 27.55
C GLU A 97 5.78 -18.13 26.63
N GLU A 98 5.11 -17.08 27.19
CA GLU A 98 4.81 -15.86 26.41
C GLU A 98 6.09 -15.17 25.91
N HIS A 99 7.13 -15.09 26.73
CA HIS A 99 8.40 -14.48 26.35
C HIS A 99 9.15 -15.35 25.33
N GLU A 100 9.10 -16.67 25.43
CA GLU A 100 9.67 -17.59 24.44
C GLU A 100 9.02 -17.40 23.07
N LEU A 101 7.70 -17.30 23.01
CA LEU A 101 6.95 -17.07 21.77
C LEU A 101 7.29 -15.71 21.14
N LEU A 102 7.33 -14.63 21.92
CA LEU A 102 7.74 -13.32 21.40
C LEU A 102 9.22 -13.33 20.98
N GLY A 103 10.07 -14.05 21.72
CA GLY A 103 11.47 -14.26 21.37
C GLY A 103 11.62 -14.95 20.01
N ALA A 104 10.80 -15.97 19.75
CA ALA A 104 10.78 -16.67 18.46
C ALA A 104 10.37 -15.74 17.31
N VAL A 105 9.35 -14.89 17.51
CA VAL A 105 8.95 -13.88 16.50
C VAL A 105 10.10 -12.89 16.24
N ILE A 106 10.78 -12.43 17.28
CA ILE A 106 11.93 -11.52 17.14
C ILE A 106 13.07 -12.20 16.41
N GLY A 107 13.37 -13.47 16.73
CA GLY A 107 14.39 -14.26 16.08
C GLY A 107 14.11 -14.46 14.60
N ALA A 108 12.90 -14.87 14.24
CA ALA A 108 12.47 -15.03 12.86
C ALA A 108 12.61 -13.73 12.04
N HIS A 109 12.26 -12.58 12.62
CA HIS A 109 12.45 -11.29 11.96
C HIS A 109 13.93 -10.91 11.86
N ALA A 110 14.75 -11.24 12.87
CA ALA A 110 16.18 -10.90 12.85
C ALA A 110 16.94 -11.66 11.75
N GLU A 111 16.47 -12.83 11.36
CA GLU A 111 17.02 -13.56 10.23
C GLU A 111 16.65 -12.94 8.88
N ARG A 112 15.44 -12.39 8.77
CA ARG A 112 14.92 -11.75 7.55
C ARG A 112 13.94 -10.62 7.87
N ASP A 113 14.28 -9.43 7.45
CA ASP A 113 13.46 -8.22 7.60
C ASP A 113 12.45 -8.03 6.44
N VAL A 114 12.15 -9.12 5.73
CA VAL A 114 11.19 -9.17 4.63
C VAL A 114 10.26 -10.37 4.76
N LEU A 115 9.03 -10.21 4.30
CA LEU A 115 8.10 -11.30 4.11
C LEU A 115 8.36 -11.91 2.73
N ASP A 116 9.04 -13.06 2.72
CA ASP A 116 9.54 -13.73 1.51
C ASP A 116 8.42 -14.17 0.57
N ALA A 117 8.76 -14.29 -0.71
CA ALA A 117 7.84 -14.73 -1.77
C ALA A 117 7.16 -16.08 -1.46
N ASP A 118 7.84 -17.00 -0.79
CA ASP A 118 7.29 -18.31 -0.40
C ASP A 118 6.13 -18.20 0.60
N HIS A 119 6.07 -17.13 1.36
CA HIS A 119 5.02 -16.87 2.32
C HIS A 119 3.92 -15.97 1.78
N LEU A 120 4.12 -15.29 0.63
CA LEU A 120 3.10 -14.41 0.06
C LEU A 120 1.85 -15.19 -0.38
N ARG A 121 0.67 -14.65 -0.09
CA ARG A 121 -0.63 -15.29 -0.37
C ARG A 121 -1.56 -14.34 -1.14
N GLY A 122 -2.55 -14.92 -1.79
CA GLY A 122 -3.57 -14.19 -2.53
C GLY A 122 -2.99 -13.32 -3.64
N SER A 123 -3.40 -12.06 -3.68
CA SER A 123 -2.96 -11.07 -4.68
C SER A 123 -1.49 -10.67 -4.55
N LEU A 124 -0.84 -11.02 -3.44
CA LEU A 124 0.56 -10.67 -3.17
C LEU A 124 1.56 -11.67 -3.79
N ARG A 125 1.13 -12.85 -4.23
CA ARG A 125 2.02 -13.91 -4.73
C ARG A 125 2.91 -13.53 -5.91
N ALA A 126 2.51 -12.54 -6.69
CA ALA A 126 3.25 -12.08 -7.87
C ALA A 126 4.14 -10.87 -7.56
N LEU A 127 4.25 -10.48 -6.29
CA LEU A 127 5.04 -9.33 -5.88
C LEU A 127 6.41 -9.77 -5.37
N ASP A 128 7.33 -8.81 -5.34
CA ASP A 128 8.59 -8.94 -4.63
C ASP A 128 8.34 -9.10 -3.12
N PRO A 129 9.31 -9.62 -2.35
CA PRO A 129 9.24 -9.71 -0.90
C PRO A 129 8.83 -8.38 -0.26
N LEU A 130 7.96 -8.43 0.74
CA LEU A 130 7.44 -7.22 1.38
C LEU A 130 8.32 -6.82 2.57
N PRO A 131 8.79 -5.56 2.65
CA PRO A 131 9.57 -5.09 3.78
C PRO A 131 8.80 -5.20 5.09
N MET A 132 9.48 -5.71 6.12
CA MET A 132 8.98 -5.76 7.49
C MET A 132 9.91 -5.00 8.43
N ARG A 133 9.34 -4.43 9.45
CA ARG A 133 10.08 -3.81 10.56
C ARG A 133 9.49 -4.28 11.87
N LEU A 134 10.33 -4.72 12.78
CA LEU A 134 9.94 -5.07 14.13
C LEU A 134 10.52 -4.03 15.10
N GLY A 135 9.71 -3.56 16.01
CA GLY A 135 10.08 -2.54 16.96
C GLY A 135 8.88 -1.68 17.32
N TRP A 136 9.07 -0.74 18.21
CA TRP A 136 8.00 0.17 18.60
C TRP A 136 8.26 1.56 18.03
N SER A 137 7.26 2.14 17.35
CA SER A 137 7.35 3.54 16.90
C SER A 137 7.45 4.47 18.13
N PRO A 138 8.42 5.38 18.16
CA PRO A 138 8.57 6.32 19.28
C PRO A 138 7.34 7.21 19.54
N ALA A 139 6.55 7.47 18.48
CA ALA A 139 5.35 8.29 18.54
C ALA A 139 4.12 7.55 19.08
N ALA A 140 4.16 6.23 19.17
CA ALA A 140 3.03 5.47 19.69
C ALA A 140 3.09 5.42 21.22
N GLY A 141 2.19 6.14 21.85
CA GLY A 141 1.97 6.04 23.29
C GLY A 141 1.50 4.64 23.67
N ARG A 142 2.43 3.75 24.03
CA ARG A 142 2.11 2.36 24.41
C ARG A 142 1.04 2.29 25.49
N GLN A 143 1.18 3.13 26.50
CA GLN A 143 0.23 3.20 27.61
C GLN A 143 -1.14 3.69 27.16
N GLU A 144 -1.18 4.66 26.24
CA GLU A 144 -2.42 5.20 25.69
C GLU A 144 -3.16 4.15 24.87
N MET A 145 -2.45 3.34 24.08
CA MET A 145 -3.05 2.28 23.29
C MET A 145 -3.67 1.20 24.17
N TRP A 146 -2.97 0.71 25.21
CA TRP A 146 -3.52 -0.26 26.15
C TRP A 146 -4.71 0.32 26.92
N GLY A 147 -4.63 1.60 27.31
CA GLY A 147 -5.74 2.34 27.92
C GLY A 147 -6.96 2.45 27.00
N ALA A 148 -6.76 2.75 25.73
CA ALA A 148 -7.83 2.81 24.74
C ALA A 148 -8.49 1.44 24.48
N LEU A 149 -7.72 0.36 24.58
CA LEU A 149 -8.24 -1.01 24.50
C LEU A 149 -8.95 -1.45 25.80
N GLY A 150 -8.86 -0.66 26.88
CA GLY A 150 -9.45 -1.01 28.18
C GLY A 150 -8.79 -2.25 28.84
N LEU A 151 -7.53 -2.50 28.53
CA LEU A 151 -6.80 -3.69 28.96
C LEU A 151 -5.55 -3.33 29.79
N PRO A 152 -5.14 -4.17 30.73
CA PRO A 152 -3.85 -4.02 31.38
C PRO A 152 -2.72 -4.17 30.36
N MET A 153 -1.68 -3.36 30.52
CA MET A 153 -0.49 -3.42 29.66
C MET A 153 0.16 -4.80 29.73
N ARG A 154 0.51 -5.34 28.57
CA ARG A 154 1.24 -6.61 28.40
C ARG A 154 2.49 -6.40 27.57
N THR A 155 3.41 -7.37 27.65
CA THR A 155 4.57 -7.43 26.77
C THR A 155 4.08 -7.57 25.33
N ALA A 156 4.54 -6.66 24.46
CA ALA A 156 4.16 -6.63 23.06
C ALA A 156 5.28 -6.01 22.21
N VAL A 157 5.28 -6.34 20.93
CA VAL A 157 6.12 -5.69 19.92
C VAL A 157 5.24 -5.19 18.78
N GLU A 158 5.69 -4.17 18.06
CA GLU A 158 5.02 -3.70 16.85
C GLU A 158 5.69 -4.34 15.64
N LEU A 159 4.90 -4.99 14.79
CA LEU A 159 5.33 -5.44 13.45
C LEU A 159 4.70 -4.52 12.41
N THR A 160 5.52 -3.84 11.63
CA THR A 160 5.06 -3.04 10.50
C THR A 160 5.41 -3.75 9.20
N VAL A 161 4.41 -4.03 8.37
CA VAL A 161 4.57 -4.59 7.03
C VAL A 161 4.24 -3.51 6.01
N THR A 162 5.14 -3.33 5.02
CA THR A 162 4.91 -2.38 3.93
C THR A 162 4.36 -3.13 2.72
N ALA A 163 3.11 -2.86 2.35
CA ALA A 163 2.43 -3.59 1.29
C ALA A 163 1.81 -2.65 0.23
N PRO A 164 1.91 -2.97 -1.08
CA PRO A 164 1.30 -2.19 -2.13
C PRO A 164 -0.19 -2.51 -2.31
N ALA A 165 -0.98 -1.46 -2.52
CA ALA A 165 -2.33 -1.56 -3.05
C ALA A 165 -2.29 -1.35 -4.55
N LEU A 166 -2.47 -2.43 -5.30
CA LEU A 166 -2.40 -2.40 -6.75
C LEU A 166 -3.73 -1.90 -7.34
N PRO A 167 -3.70 -0.86 -8.19
CA PRO A 167 -4.89 -0.40 -8.88
C PRO A 167 -5.30 -1.43 -9.94
N SER A 168 -6.60 -1.69 -10.05
CA SER A 168 -7.15 -2.63 -11.02
C SER A 168 -7.92 -1.97 -12.18
N ARG A 169 -8.21 -0.66 -12.07
CA ARG A 169 -9.00 0.05 -13.06
C ARG A 169 -8.13 0.67 -14.13
N LEU A 170 -8.24 0.14 -15.36
CA LEU A 170 -7.68 0.75 -16.54
C LEU A 170 -8.54 1.95 -16.97
N LYS A 171 -7.89 3.07 -17.26
CA LYS A 171 -8.51 4.24 -17.88
C LYS A 171 -8.07 4.27 -19.35
N ALA A 172 -9.02 4.06 -20.26
CA ALA A 172 -8.75 4.19 -21.69
C ALA A 172 -8.30 5.63 -21.99
N VAL A 173 -7.35 5.76 -22.89
CA VAL A 173 -6.91 7.06 -23.40
C VAL A 173 -7.75 7.39 -24.62
N ALA A 174 -8.11 8.67 -24.79
CA ALA A 174 -8.78 9.13 -25.98
C ALA A 174 -7.94 8.79 -27.24
N PRO A 175 -8.57 8.53 -28.38
CA PRO A 175 -7.84 8.34 -29.63
C PRO A 175 -7.01 9.58 -29.94
N PRO A 176 -5.87 9.41 -30.66
CA PRO A 176 -5.06 10.55 -31.07
C PRO A 176 -5.90 11.52 -31.89
N VAL A 177 -5.59 12.80 -31.76
CA VAL A 177 -6.21 13.85 -32.61
C VAL A 177 -5.69 13.66 -34.03
N GLU A 178 -6.58 13.35 -34.93
CA GLU A 178 -6.22 13.15 -36.36
C GLU A 178 -6.16 14.48 -37.14
N ALA A 179 -6.93 15.48 -36.72
CA ALA A 179 -6.93 16.82 -37.29
C ALA A 179 -7.35 17.87 -36.27
N ILE A 180 -6.74 19.02 -36.32
CA ILE A 180 -7.16 20.22 -35.58
C ILE A 180 -7.56 21.27 -36.62
N GLU A 181 -8.84 21.63 -36.69
CA GLU A 181 -9.28 22.79 -37.41
C GLU A 181 -9.28 24.00 -36.50
N LEU A 182 -8.45 24.97 -36.84
CA LEU A 182 -8.39 26.24 -36.12
C LEU A 182 -9.18 27.28 -36.94
N ASP A 183 -10.34 27.70 -36.42
CA ASP A 183 -11.08 28.82 -36.96
C ASP A 183 -10.71 30.08 -36.17
N VAL A 184 -9.97 30.98 -36.80
CA VAL A 184 -9.50 32.21 -36.19
C VAL A 184 -10.41 33.34 -36.62
N HIS A 185 -11.31 33.74 -35.73
CA HIS A 185 -12.11 34.93 -35.90
C HIS A 185 -11.38 36.15 -35.37
N ASP A 186 -11.09 37.11 -36.21
CA ASP A 186 -10.64 38.44 -35.77
C ASP A 186 -11.83 39.17 -35.12
N THR A 187 -11.83 39.24 -33.80
CA THR A 187 -12.85 39.97 -33.02
C THR A 187 -12.65 41.46 -33.05
N GLY A 188 -11.92 41.97 -34.06
CA GLY A 188 -11.85 43.37 -34.48
C GLY A 188 -12.12 44.45 -33.41
N ARG A 189 -11.19 44.60 -32.45
CA ARG A 189 -11.00 45.88 -31.76
C ARG A 189 -9.71 46.52 -32.22
N GLY A 190 -9.54 46.64 -33.52
CA GLY A 190 -8.57 47.51 -34.15
C GLY A 190 -9.20 48.85 -34.44
N ALA A 191 -8.51 49.95 -34.11
CA ALA A 191 -8.87 51.29 -34.52
C ALA A 191 -9.12 51.30 -36.07
N PRO A 192 -10.07 52.13 -36.58
CA PRO A 192 -10.36 52.16 -37.99
C PRO A 192 -9.08 52.54 -38.77
N VAL A 193 -8.65 51.62 -39.64
CA VAL A 193 -7.58 51.91 -40.61
C VAL A 193 -8.16 52.94 -41.58
N THR A 194 -7.64 54.12 -41.53
CA THR A 194 -8.07 55.27 -42.33
C THR A 194 -7.53 55.25 -43.78
N ASP A 195 -6.69 54.31 -44.10
CA ASP A 195 -6.10 54.20 -45.46
C ASP A 195 -6.17 52.74 -45.92
N PRO A 196 -6.94 52.40 -47.01
CA PRO A 196 -7.04 51.04 -47.49
C PRO A 196 -5.75 50.50 -48.13
N ASP A 197 -4.74 51.33 -48.40
CA ASP A 197 -3.46 50.88 -48.94
C ASP A 197 -2.42 50.53 -47.86
N ASP A 198 -2.68 50.83 -46.58
CA ASP A 198 -1.75 50.62 -45.49
C ASP A 198 -2.13 49.41 -44.62
N ALA A 199 -3.08 48.59 -45.06
CA ALA A 199 -3.44 47.37 -44.37
C ALA A 199 -2.38 46.32 -44.54
N PRO A 200 -1.77 45.83 -43.48
CA PRO A 200 -0.78 44.75 -43.58
C PRO A 200 -1.48 43.50 -44.21
N ARG A 201 -1.03 43.11 -45.38
CA ARG A 201 -1.48 41.88 -46.01
C ARG A 201 -1.05 40.68 -45.17
N ARG A 202 -1.86 40.28 -44.20
CA ARG A 202 -1.64 39.04 -43.44
C ARG A 202 -1.97 37.83 -44.31
N ARG A 203 -0.92 37.27 -44.92
CA ARG A 203 -1.00 35.98 -45.59
C ARG A 203 -0.97 34.86 -44.56
N TRP A 204 -2.07 34.21 -44.33
CA TRP A 204 -2.13 33.05 -43.49
C TRP A 204 -1.88 31.82 -44.37
N GLU A 205 -0.80 31.06 -44.07
CA GLU A 205 -0.58 29.76 -44.69
C GLU A 205 -1.24 28.70 -43.81
N ARG A 206 -2.04 27.85 -44.45
CA ARG A 206 -2.66 26.72 -43.79
C ARG A 206 -1.55 25.69 -43.51
N THR A 207 -1.17 25.53 -42.23
CA THR A 207 -0.20 24.51 -41.80
C THR A 207 -0.98 23.31 -41.33
N THR A 208 -0.93 22.21 -42.07
CA THR A 208 -1.43 20.91 -41.61
C THR A 208 -0.29 20.18 -40.93
N ILE A 209 -0.42 19.95 -39.64
CA ILE A 209 0.53 19.13 -38.90
C ILE A 209 0.02 17.71 -38.91
N THR A 210 0.67 16.84 -39.71
CA THR A 210 0.43 15.40 -39.72
C THR A 210 1.51 14.76 -38.89
N GLU A 211 1.16 14.22 -37.69
CA GLU A 211 2.08 13.37 -36.94
C GLU A 211 2.02 11.94 -37.51
N HIS A 212 3.21 11.43 -37.83
CA HIS A 212 3.44 10.03 -38.22
C HIS A 212 3.76 9.17 -37.02
#